data_9c1b09d96e0851f323902c564bdddec5
#
_entry.id   9c1b09d96e0851f323902c564bdddec5
#
_cell.length_a   1.000
_cell.length_b   1.000
_cell.length_c   1.000
_cell.angle_alpha   90.00
_cell.angle_beta   90.00
_cell.angle_gamma   90.00
#
_symmetry.space_group_name_H-M   'P 1'
#
loop_
_entity.id
_entity.type
_entity.pdbx_description
1 polymer ?
#
loop_
_entity_poly.entity_id
_entity_poly.type
_entity_poly.pdbx_seq_one_letter_code
_entity_poly.pdbx_strand_id
1 'polypeptide(L)'
;MAEKSYTRIASVTKACDILSILAESKAPLTGNEVAVRTQLPVGTVMCQLITLEDAGFVQEIGGGWRLGMKIGIFWARVKANKEAERAKLDNEITALGEE
;
A
#
# COMPACT_ATOMS: atom_id res chain seq x y z
N MET A 1 -28.05 15.65 2.94
CA MET A 1 -27.05 15.86 2.44
C MET A 1 -26.95 15.43 1.15
N ALA A 2 -26.53 16.16 0.52
CA ALA A 2 -26.52 15.80 -0.76
C ALA A 2 -25.59 14.75 -0.87
N GLU A 3 -26.01 13.76 -1.24
CA GLU A 3 -25.24 12.80 -1.40
C GLU A 3 -24.38 12.94 -2.47
N LYS A 4 -23.23 12.71 -2.32
CA LYS A 4 -22.37 12.71 -3.31
C LYS A 4 -22.60 11.58 -4.16
N SER A 5 -22.53 11.79 -5.38
CA SER A 5 -22.71 10.75 -6.34
C SER A 5 -21.44 10.11 -6.75
N TYR A 6 -20.46 10.10 -5.89
CA TYR A 6 -19.18 9.50 -6.24
C TYR A 6 -19.29 7.99 -6.25
N THR A 7 -18.86 7.37 -7.30
CA THR A 7 -18.89 5.93 -7.46
C THR A 7 -17.53 5.38 -7.16
N ARG A 8 -17.51 4.24 -6.48
CA ARG A 8 -16.23 3.58 -6.20
C ARG A 8 -15.71 2.93 -7.46
N ILE A 9 -14.40 2.98 -7.62
CA ILE A 9 -13.76 2.44 -8.81
C ILE A 9 -13.24 1.05 -8.48
N ALA A 10 -13.87 0.04 -9.08
CA ALA A 10 -13.60 -1.35 -8.75
C ALA A 10 -12.15 -1.74 -9.00
N SER A 11 -11.54 -1.22 -10.06
CA SER A 11 -10.16 -1.59 -10.35
C SER A 11 -9.20 -1.08 -9.29
N VAL A 12 -9.50 0.05 -8.67
CA VAL A 12 -8.65 0.56 -7.58
C VAL A 12 -8.81 -0.32 -6.35
N THR A 13 -10.03 -0.75 -6.04
CA THR A 13 -10.25 -1.66 -4.93
C THR A 13 -9.49 -2.97 -5.14
N LYS A 14 -9.52 -3.51 -6.36
CA LYS A 14 -8.80 -4.73 -6.66
C LYS A 14 -7.29 -4.55 -6.47
N ALA A 15 -6.76 -3.42 -6.90
CA ALA A 15 -5.34 -3.13 -6.72
C ALA A 15 -4.97 -3.07 -5.25
N CYS A 16 -5.81 -2.44 -4.43
CA CYS A 16 -5.57 -2.35 -2.99
C CYS A 16 -5.62 -3.74 -2.34
N ASP A 17 -6.54 -4.59 -2.77
CA ASP A 17 -6.63 -5.94 -2.23
C ASP A 17 -5.37 -6.74 -2.56
N ILE A 18 -4.86 -6.59 -3.77
CA ILE A 18 -3.63 -7.26 -4.18
C ILE A 18 -2.46 -6.80 -3.32
N LEU A 19 -2.34 -5.49 -3.11
CA LEU A 19 -1.26 -4.97 -2.27
C LEU A 19 -1.36 -5.52 -0.85
N SER A 20 -2.56 -5.64 -0.32
CA SER A 20 -2.75 -6.17 1.03
C SER A 20 -2.32 -7.64 1.11
N ILE A 21 -2.69 -8.43 0.09
CA ILE A 21 -2.31 -9.84 0.05
C ILE A 21 -0.79 -9.99 -0.02
N LEU A 22 -0.14 -9.18 -0.84
CA LEU A 22 1.31 -9.23 -0.95
C LEU A 22 1.98 -8.81 0.37
N ALA A 23 1.41 -7.83 1.05
CA ALA A 23 1.96 -7.38 2.31
C ALA A 23 1.90 -8.44 3.40
N GLU A 24 0.87 -9.31 3.33
CA GLU A 24 0.72 -10.36 4.33
C GLU A 24 1.63 -11.56 4.09
N SER A 25 2.16 -11.70 2.89
CA SER A 25 2.96 -12.86 2.55
C SER A 25 4.42 -12.62 2.86
N LYS A 26 5.06 -13.61 3.45
CA LYS A 26 6.49 -13.51 3.76
C LYS A 26 7.36 -13.81 2.54
N ALA A 27 6.78 -14.41 1.53
CA ALA A 27 7.52 -14.77 0.32
C ALA A 27 6.78 -14.23 -0.89
N PRO A 28 7.46 -14.02 -2.01
CA PRO A 28 6.76 -13.59 -3.23
C PRO A 28 5.68 -14.58 -3.62
N LEU A 29 4.59 -14.08 -4.17
CA LEU A 29 3.48 -14.91 -4.61
C LEU A 29 3.38 -14.88 -6.11
N THR A 30 3.06 -16.02 -6.72
CA THR A 30 2.83 -16.06 -8.17
C THR A 30 1.49 -15.38 -8.46
N GLY A 31 1.29 -15.00 -9.72
CA GLY A 31 0.01 -14.43 -10.13
C GLY A 31 -1.15 -15.37 -9.85
N ASN A 32 -0.95 -16.68 -10.04
CA ASN A 32 -2.00 -17.65 -9.73
C ASN A 32 -2.33 -17.68 -8.24
N GLU A 33 -1.32 -17.61 -7.39
CA GLU A 33 -1.55 -17.58 -5.95
C GLU A 33 -2.30 -16.34 -5.52
N VAL A 34 -1.97 -15.20 -6.12
CA VAL A 34 -2.68 -13.96 -5.83
C VAL A 34 -4.13 -14.07 -6.30
N ALA A 35 -4.35 -14.68 -7.47
CA ALA A 35 -5.71 -14.85 -7.99
C ALA A 35 -6.56 -15.70 -7.05
N VAL A 36 -5.99 -16.78 -6.53
CA VAL A 36 -6.72 -17.63 -5.60
C VAL A 36 -7.07 -16.85 -4.34
N ARG A 37 -6.13 -16.11 -3.79
CA ARG A 37 -6.36 -15.41 -2.53
C ARG A 37 -7.32 -14.23 -2.67
N THR A 38 -7.32 -13.58 -3.82
CA THR A 38 -8.21 -12.45 -4.05
C THR A 38 -9.54 -12.88 -4.66
N GLN A 39 -9.62 -14.13 -5.13
CA GLN A 39 -10.79 -14.64 -5.82
C GLN A 39 -11.08 -13.85 -7.10
N LEU A 40 -10.03 -13.37 -7.73
CA LEU A 40 -10.13 -12.65 -9.01
C LEU A 40 -9.62 -13.55 -10.13
N PRO A 41 -10.10 -13.35 -11.35
CA PRO A 41 -9.54 -14.08 -12.50
C PRO A 41 -8.06 -13.75 -12.65
N VAL A 42 -7.28 -14.75 -13.05
CA VAL A 42 -5.84 -14.57 -13.16
C VAL A 42 -5.48 -13.48 -14.18
N GLY A 43 -6.25 -13.36 -15.25
CA GLY A 43 -5.99 -12.32 -16.24
C GLY A 43 -6.13 -10.93 -15.63
N THR A 44 -7.15 -10.73 -14.81
CA THR A 44 -7.34 -9.47 -14.10
C THR A 44 -6.18 -9.21 -13.16
N VAL A 45 -5.74 -10.23 -12.41
CA VAL A 45 -4.64 -10.09 -11.48
C VAL A 45 -3.36 -9.69 -12.22
N MET A 46 -3.09 -10.33 -13.36
CA MET A 46 -1.88 -10.02 -14.10
C MET A 46 -1.89 -8.59 -14.64
N CYS A 47 -3.03 -8.12 -15.12
CA CYS A 47 -3.16 -6.73 -15.57
C CYS A 47 -2.90 -5.76 -14.42
N GLN A 48 -3.43 -6.07 -13.24
CA GLN A 48 -3.22 -5.23 -12.07
C GLN A 48 -1.75 -5.24 -11.65
N LEU A 49 -1.14 -6.43 -11.61
CA LEU A 49 0.25 -6.54 -11.17
C LEU A 49 1.20 -5.80 -12.11
N ILE A 50 1.00 -5.92 -13.41
CA ILE A 50 1.85 -5.23 -14.37
C ILE A 50 1.69 -3.72 -14.22
N THR A 51 0.46 -3.26 -14.04
CA THR A 51 0.19 -1.84 -13.86
C THR A 51 0.81 -1.33 -12.57
N LEU A 52 0.69 -2.10 -11.49
CA LEU A 52 1.29 -1.73 -10.20
C LEU A 52 2.81 -1.73 -10.29
N GLU A 53 3.38 -2.65 -11.07
CA GLU A 53 4.82 -2.68 -11.26
C GLU A 53 5.31 -1.42 -11.97
N ASP A 54 4.58 -1.00 -13.00
CA ASP A 54 4.95 0.23 -13.71
C ASP A 54 4.98 1.42 -12.77
N ALA A 55 4.11 1.43 -11.78
CA ALA A 55 4.04 2.51 -10.80
C ALA A 55 5.02 2.34 -9.64
N GLY A 56 5.71 1.20 -9.57
CA GLY A 56 6.69 0.96 -8.50
C GLY A 56 6.11 0.37 -7.23
N PHE A 57 4.84 -0.02 -7.25
CA PHE A 57 4.19 -0.53 -6.04
C PHE A 57 4.41 -2.02 -5.83
N VAL A 58 4.71 -2.76 -6.88
CA VAL A 58 5.05 -4.18 -6.76
C VAL A 58 6.28 -4.47 -7.60
N GLN A 59 6.89 -5.61 -7.33
CA GLN A 59 8.10 -6.02 -8.03
C GLN A 59 8.01 -7.51 -8.31
N GLU A 60 8.33 -7.91 -9.54
CA GLU A 60 8.41 -9.32 -9.86
C GLU A 60 9.80 -9.80 -9.54
N ILE A 61 9.88 -10.96 -8.87
CA ILE A 61 11.18 -11.51 -8.57
C ILE A 61 11.05 -13.03 -8.59
N GLY A 62 11.82 -13.69 -9.43
CA GLY A 62 11.82 -15.14 -9.51
C GLY A 62 10.47 -15.74 -9.84
N GLY A 63 9.69 -15.08 -10.66
CA GLY A 63 8.37 -15.59 -11.04
C GLY A 63 7.28 -15.26 -10.04
N GLY A 64 7.62 -14.64 -8.92
CA GLY A 64 6.64 -14.21 -7.93
C GLY A 64 6.59 -12.70 -7.84
N TRP A 65 5.65 -12.20 -7.04
CA TRP A 65 5.43 -10.77 -6.87
C TRP A 65 5.49 -10.41 -5.40
N ARG A 66 6.04 -9.26 -5.11
CA ARG A 66 6.10 -8.73 -3.75
C ARG A 66 5.94 -7.23 -3.79
N LEU A 67 5.77 -6.61 -2.63
CA LEU A 67 5.66 -5.15 -2.57
C LEU A 67 6.94 -4.50 -3.06
N GLY A 68 6.79 -3.40 -3.77
CA GLY A 68 7.90 -2.68 -4.36
C GLY A 68 8.40 -1.57 -3.46
N MET A 69 9.48 -0.94 -3.89
CA MET A 69 10.15 0.10 -3.12
C MET A 69 9.27 1.31 -2.84
N LYS A 70 8.32 1.61 -3.74
CA LYS A 70 7.48 2.79 -3.55
C LYS A 70 6.70 2.72 -2.24
N ILE A 71 6.27 1.51 -1.87
CA ILE A 71 5.55 1.31 -0.62
C ILE A 71 6.44 1.69 0.57
N GLY A 72 7.70 1.26 0.53
CA GLY A 72 8.63 1.59 1.60
C GLY A 72 8.90 3.09 1.69
N ILE A 73 8.99 3.75 0.55
CA ILE A 73 9.23 5.19 0.52
C ILE A 73 8.04 5.93 1.13
N PHE A 74 6.82 5.52 0.77
CA PHE A 74 5.62 6.15 1.33
C PHE A 74 5.58 5.98 2.84
N TRP A 75 5.86 4.76 3.31
CA TRP A 75 5.85 4.48 4.74
C TRP A 75 6.90 5.32 5.47
N ALA A 76 8.10 5.44 4.90
CA ALA A 76 9.16 6.22 5.52
C ALA A 76 8.76 7.69 5.65
N ARG A 77 8.05 8.23 4.66
CA ARG A 77 7.59 9.62 4.72
C ARG A 77 6.52 9.81 5.78
N VAL A 78 5.58 8.87 5.88
CA VAL A 78 4.56 8.96 6.91
C VAL A 78 5.21 8.91 8.29
N LYS A 79 6.16 7.99 8.47
CA LYS A 79 6.84 7.85 9.74
C LYS A 79 7.61 9.12 10.09
N ALA A 80 8.34 9.70 9.13
CA ALA A 80 9.10 10.92 9.38
C ALA A 80 8.19 12.08 9.77
N ASN A 81 7.03 12.19 9.13
CA ASN A 81 6.08 13.24 9.46
C ASN A 81 5.54 13.06 10.87
N LYS A 82 5.26 11.82 11.28
CA LYS A 82 4.77 11.57 12.63
C LYS A 82 5.83 11.87 13.67
N GLU A 83 7.08 11.55 13.37
CA GLU A 83 8.17 11.86 14.30
C GLU A 83 8.35 13.36 14.45
N ALA A 84 8.18 14.11 13.35
CA ALA A 84 8.27 15.56 13.41
C ALA A 84 7.13 16.16 14.24
N GLU A 85 5.92 15.60 14.10
CA GLU A 85 4.78 16.04 14.90
C GLU A 85 5.04 15.79 16.38
N ARG A 86 5.59 14.63 16.70
CA ARG A 86 5.88 14.31 18.10
C ARG A 86 6.92 15.26 18.67
N ALA A 87 7.99 15.53 17.92
CA ALA A 87 9.02 16.43 18.38
C ALA A 87 8.47 17.84 18.62
N LYS A 88 7.56 18.28 17.74
CA LYS A 88 6.95 19.58 17.91
C LYS A 88 6.11 19.63 19.19
N LEU A 89 5.34 18.58 19.45
CA LEU A 89 4.53 18.53 20.65
C LEU A 89 5.39 18.50 21.90
N ASP A 90 6.49 17.74 21.87
CA ASP A 90 7.40 17.69 23.00
C ASP A 90 7.99 19.07 23.28
N ASN A 91 8.36 19.79 22.25
CA ASN A 91 8.92 21.15 22.41
C ASN A 91 7.86 22.09 22.98
N GLU A 92 6.61 21.95 22.56
CA GLU A 92 5.53 22.79 23.07
C GLU A 92 5.27 22.52 24.55
N ILE A 93 5.32 21.25 24.94
CA ILE A 93 5.15 20.90 26.34
C ILE A 93 6.29 21.49 27.17
N THR A 94 7.51 21.40 26.69
CA THR A 94 8.65 21.98 27.36
C THR A 94 8.48 23.49 27.51
N ALA A 95 8.02 24.15 26.45
CA ALA A 95 7.84 25.60 26.47
C ALA A 95 6.77 26.03 27.50
N LEU A 96 5.85 25.11 27.83
CA LEU A 96 4.84 25.43 28.81
C LEU A 96 5.34 25.24 30.24
N GLY A 97 6.59 24.92 30.41
CA GLY A 97 7.14 24.80 31.73
C GLY A 97 6.97 23.46 32.41
N GLU A 98 6.66 22.44 31.64
CA GLU A 98 6.58 21.16 32.21
C GLU A 98 7.91 20.72 32.56
N GLU A 99 8.10 20.23 33.68
CA GLU A 99 9.42 19.83 34.04
C GLU A 99 9.54 18.42 34.13
#